data_76677b7bd1956e22d7c99665a42126fb
#
_entry.id   76677b7bd1956e22d7c99665a42126fb
#
_cell.length_a   1.000
_cell.length_b   1.000
_cell.length_c   1.000
_cell.angle_alpha   90.00
_cell.angle_beta   90.00
_cell.angle_gamma   90.00
#
_symmetry.space_group_name_H-M   'P 1'
#
loop_
_entity.id
_entity.type
_entity.pdbx_description
1 polymer ?
#
loop_
_entity_poly.entity_id
_entity_poly.type
_entity_poly.pdbx_seq_one_letter_code
_entity_poly.pdbx_strand_id
1 'polypeptide(L)'
;YEEIMRKAPDSLHTLIASGDVYLRNSEPLQEIPEADVVCYGLWVDPALATRHGVFVSDRKSPDQLDFMLQKPTLDELGRLAGTHLFLMDIGVWLLSDRAVELLMKHSYESDGKQMKEYDLYSEFGLALGRHPRITDEELNALTVAILPLPGGEFYHYGTSRELISSTLSVQNLVRDQRAIMQRKVKPH
;
A
#
# COMPACT_ATOMS: atom_id res chain seq x y z
N TYR A 1 5.50 9.56 6.18
CA TYR A 1 5.07 8.51 7.13
C TYR A 1 4.77 9.06 8.53
N GLU A 2 5.55 10.02 9.03
CA GLU A 2 5.36 10.64 10.35
C GLU A 2 3.95 11.25 10.50
N GLU A 3 3.44 11.94 9.47
CA GLU A 3 2.09 12.49 9.49
C GLU A 3 1.01 11.41 9.56
N ILE A 4 1.19 10.28 8.86
CA ILE A 4 0.29 9.13 8.90
C ILE A 4 0.23 8.60 10.34
N MET A 5 1.40 8.32 10.94
CA MET A 5 1.46 7.79 12.31
C MET A 5 0.90 8.76 13.36
N ARG A 6 1.07 10.07 13.17
CA ARG A 6 0.49 11.08 14.06
C ARG A 6 -1.04 11.14 14.00
N LYS A 7 -1.64 10.79 12.86
CA LYS A 7 -3.09 10.75 12.65
C LYS A 7 -3.70 9.37 12.89
N ALA A 8 -2.86 8.34 13.00
CA ALA A 8 -3.34 6.98 13.25
C ALA A 8 -4.05 6.90 14.61
N PRO A 9 -5.14 6.17 14.71
CA PRO A 9 -5.75 5.86 16.00
C PRO A 9 -4.81 5.02 16.86
N ASP A 10 -5.00 5.06 18.18
CA ASP A 10 -4.14 4.37 19.16
C ASP A 10 -4.12 2.84 18.99
N SER A 11 -5.07 2.29 18.25
CA SER A 11 -5.12 0.86 17.90
C SER A 11 -4.15 0.45 16.78
N LEU A 12 -3.62 1.42 16.02
CA LEU A 12 -2.74 1.19 14.85
C LEU A 12 -1.30 1.61 15.15
N HIS A 13 -0.54 0.73 15.81
CA HIS A 13 0.80 1.02 16.30
C HIS A 13 1.93 0.75 15.31
N THR A 14 1.68 -0.08 14.30
CA THR A 14 2.73 -0.53 13.38
C THR A 14 2.47 -0.02 11.97
N LEU A 15 3.48 0.61 11.38
CA LEU A 15 3.47 1.00 9.97
C LEU A 15 4.48 0.17 9.20
N ILE A 16 4.01 -0.52 8.16
CA ILE A 16 4.86 -1.14 7.13
C ILE A 16 4.93 -0.18 5.94
N ALA A 17 6.13 0.12 5.49
CA ALA A 17 6.36 0.93 4.31
C ALA A 17 7.35 0.23 3.37
N SER A 18 7.04 0.19 2.08
CA SER A 18 7.94 -0.34 1.06
C SER A 18 9.22 0.49 0.97
N GLY A 19 10.37 -0.16 0.92
CA GLY A 19 11.69 0.48 0.89
C GLY A 19 12.12 0.99 -0.49
N ASP A 20 11.45 0.57 -1.55
CA ASP A 20 11.75 0.89 -2.94
C ASP A 20 10.73 1.85 -3.59
N VAL A 21 10.01 2.60 -2.75
CA VAL A 21 8.99 3.55 -3.18
C VAL A 21 9.25 4.94 -2.60
N TYR A 22 9.13 5.96 -3.43
CA TYR A 22 9.05 7.35 -3.01
C TYR A 22 7.64 7.88 -3.23
N LEU A 23 7.00 8.31 -2.14
CA LEU A 23 5.64 8.82 -2.14
C LEU A 23 5.63 10.33 -1.89
N ARG A 24 4.77 11.03 -2.59
CA ARG A 24 4.43 12.42 -2.29
C ARG A 24 2.92 12.55 -2.21
N ASN A 25 2.45 13.44 -1.38
CA ASN A 25 1.06 13.88 -1.34
C ASN A 25 1.01 15.40 -1.33
N SER A 26 0.08 15.99 -2.04
CA SER A 26 -0.11 17.44 -2.15
C SER A 26 -1.31 17.94 -1.34
N GLU A 27 -2.12 17.04 -0.84
CA GLU A 27 -3.32 17.34 -0.08
C GLU A 27 -3.23 16.76 1.34
N PRO A 28 -3.95 17.36 2.31
CA PRO A 28 -3.98 16.83 3.67
C PRO A 28 -4.50 15.40 3.72
N LEU A 29 -3.91 14.56 4.57
CA LEU A 29 -4.38 13.21 4.80
C LEU A 29 -5.79 13.22 5.40
N GLN A 30 -6.61 12.27 4.97
CA GLN A 30 -7.92 12.01 5.54
C GLN A 30 -7.81 11.48 6.98
N GLU A 31 -8.94 11.42 7.68
CA GLU A 31 -9.05 10.71 8.94
C GLU A 31 -8.81 9.22 8.72
N ILE A 32 -8.04 8.61 9.61
CA ILE A 32 -7.72 7.18 9.54
C ILE A 32 -8.73 6.44 10.42
N PRO A 33 -9.54 5.52 9.84
CA PRO A 33 -10.55 4.81 10.60
C PRO A 33 -9.94 3.77 11.55
N GLU A 34 -10.68 3.40 12.57
CA GLU A 34 -10.41 2.25 13.41
C GLU A 34 -10.61 0.96 12.59
N ALA A 35 -9.54 0.18 12.44
CA ALA A 35 -9.55 -1.13 11.79
C ALA A 35 -8.33 -1.94 12.24
N ASP A 36 -8.31 -3.24 12.00
CA ASP A 36 -7.10 -4.06 12.26
C ASP A 36 -5.99 -3.76 11.24
N VAL A 37 -6.39 -3.46 10.00
CA VAL A 37 -5.47 -3.12 8.91
C VAL A 37 -6.02 -1.92 8.14
N VAL A 38 -5.17 -0.91 7.90
CA VAL A 38 -5.49 0.21 7.01
C VAL A 38 -4.42 0.30 5.93
N CYS A 39 -4.83 0.19 4.67
CA CYS A 39 -3.93 0.22 3.53
C CYS A 39 -4.11 1.51 2.73
N TYR A 40 -3.01 2.13 2.34
CA TYR A 40 -3.04 3.25 1.40
C TYR A 40 -2.85 2.80 -0.04
N GLY A 41 -3.62 3.39 -0.93
CA GLY A 41 -3.52 3.14 -2.36
C GLY A 41 -3.67 4.39 -3.20
N LEU A 42 -3.54 4.23 -4.51
CA LEU A 42 -3.73 5.30 -5.49
C LEU A 42 -4.69 4.90 -6.60
N TRP A 43 -5.50 5.86 -7.03
CA TRP A 43 -6.21 5.78 -8.28
C TRP A 43 -5.21 5.92 -9.42
N VAL A 44 -5.08 4.90 -10.25
CA VAL A 44 -4.13 4.85 -11.36
C VAL A 44 -4.77 4.28 -12.60
N ASP A 45 -4.10 4.46 -13.75
CA ASP A 45 -4.48 3.75 -14.97
C ASP A 45 -4.40 2.23 -14.75
N PRO A 46 -5.40 1.45 -15.22
CA PRO A 46 -5.40 -0.01 -15.07
C PRO A 46 -4.12 -0.69 -15.54
N ALA A 47 -3.47 -0.18 -16.59
CA ALA A 47 -2.22 -0.75 -17.09
C ALA A 47 -1.06 -0.65 -16.07
N LEU A 48 -1.05 0.40 -15.25
CA LEU A 48 -0.08 0.52 -14.15
C LEU A 48 -0.43 -0.43 -13.01
N ALA A 49 -1.70 -0.54 -12.67
CA ALA A 49 -2.19 -1.40 -11.59
C ALA A 49 -1.83 -2.88 -11.80
N THR A 50 -1.73 -3.35 -13.06
CA THR A 50 -1.35 -4.75 -13.36
C THR A 50 0.04 -5.17 -12.85
N ARG A 51 0.88 -4.23 -12.47
CA ARG A 51 2.26 -4.49 -12.00
C ARG A 51 2.39 -4.58 -10.49
N HIS A 52 1.32 -4.24 -9.77
CA HIS A 52 1.31 -4.09 -8.31
C HIS A 52 0.18 -4.89 -7.67
N GLY A 53 0.11 -4.87 -6.35
CA GLY A 53 -1.09 -5.26 -5.63
C GLY A 53 -2.24 -4.29 -5.91
N VAL A 54 -3.46 -4.79 -5.87
CA VAL A 54 -4.67 -4.00 -6.11
C VAL A 54 -5.70 -4.30 -5.05
N PHE A 55 -6.14 -3.27 -4.34
CA PHE A 55 -7.26 -3.33 -3.42
C PHE A 55 -8.55 -3.13 -4.19
N VAL A 56 -9.46 -4.06 -4.07
CA VAL A 56 -10.78 -4.02 -4.72
C VAL A 56 -11.85 -3.74 -3.68
N SER A 57 -12.72 -2.79 -3.94
CA SER A 57 -13.86 -2.44 -3.09
C SER A 57 -15.16 -2.39 -3.88
N ASP A 58 -16.28 -2.68 -3.21
CA ASP A 58 -17.60 -2.44 -3.77
C ASP A 58 -17.84 -0.93 -3.89
N ARG A 59 -18.48 -0.50 -4.98
CA ARG A 59 -18.81 0.94 -5.20
C ARG A 59 -19.68 1.55 -4.11
N LYS A 60 -20.44 0.73 -3.35
CA LYS A 60 -21.27 1.18 -2.24
C LYS A 60 -20.50 1.31 -0.93
N SER A 61 -19.34 0.73 -0.83
CA SER A 61 -18.46 0.75 0.36
C SER A 61 -16.99 0.91 -0.09
N PRO A 62 -16.63 2.08 -0.63
CA PRO A 62 -15.34 2.29 -1.30
C PRO A 62 -14.14 2.30 -0.36
N ASP A 63 -14.37 2.50 0.93
CA ASP A 63 -13.38 2.52 2.01
C ASP A 63 -13.14 1.13 2.66
N GLN A 64 -13.94 0.13 2.29
CA GLN A 64 -13.82 -1.24 2.80
C GLN A 64 -13.21 -2.16 1.76
N LEU A 65 -12.19 -2.90 2.15
CA LEU A 65 -11.60 -3.91 1.28
C LEU A 65 -12.59 -5.06 1.05
N ASP A 66 -12.89 -5.32 -0.20
CA ASP A 66 -13.65 -6.50 -0.61
C ASP A 66 -12.72 -7.71 -0.75
N PHE A 67 -11.68 -7.55 -1.54
CA PHE A 67 -10.55 -8.49 -1.67
C PHE A 67 -9.35 -7.79 -2.30
N MET A 68 -8.19 -8.42 -2.18
CA MET A 68 -6.96 -8.00 -2.83
C MET A 68 -6.64 -8.89 -4.04
N LEU A 69 -6.03 -8.31 -5.06
CA LEU A 69 -5.43 -9.00 -6.20
C LEU A 69 -3.93 -8.70 -6.26
N GLN A 70 -3.14 -9.69 -6.63
CA GLN A 70 -1.71 -9.50 -6.84
C GLN A 70 -1.38 -9.59 -8.34
N LYS A 71 -0.91 -8.47 -8.89
CA LYS A 71 -0.58 -8.33 -10.31
C LYS A 71 -1.68 -8.83 -11.26
N PRO A 72 -2.92 -8.30 -11.14
CA PRO A 72 -4.03 -8.73 -11.95
C PRO A 72 -3.80 -8.43 -13.43
N THR A 73 -4.48 -9.16 -14.30
CA THR A 73 -4.52 -8.87 -15.73
C THR A 73 -5.47 -7.71 -16.04
N LEU A 74 -5.29 -7.04 -17.18
CA LEU A 74 -6.22 -6.01 -17.64
C LEU A 74 -7.65 -6.56 -17.81
N ASP A 75 -7.79 -7.82 -18.26
CA ASP A 75 -9.08 -8.48 -18.43
C ASP A 75 -9.79 -8.69 -17.08
N GLU A 76 -9.06 -9.03 -16.02
CA GLU A 76 -9.62 -9.13 -14.67
C GLU A 76 -10.12 -7.78 -14.17
N LEU A 77 -9.30 -6.74 -14.29
CA LEU A 77 -9.68 -5.38 -13.92
C LEU A 77 -10.87 -4.89 -14.75
N GLY A 78 -10.88 -5.17 -16.06
CA GLY A 78 -11.97 -4.81 -16.95
C GLY A 78 -13.31 -5.46 -16.56
N ARG A 79 -13.29 -6.72 -16.13
CA ARG A 79 -14.50 -7.42 -15.64
C ARG A 79 -15.03 -6.83 -14.33
N LEU A 80 -14.14 -6.34 -13.47
CA LEU A 80 -14.50 -5.75 -12.19
C LEU A 80 -14.99 -4.30 -12.32
N ALA A 81 -14.53 -3.55 -13.33
CA ALA A 81 -14.76 -2.12 -13.47
C ALA A 81 -16.25 -1.71 -13.47
N GLY A 82 -17.17 -2.61 -13.87
CA GLY A 82 -18.61 -2.34 -13.83
C GLY A 82 -19.22 -2.28 -12.42
N THR A 83 -18.67 -3.02 -11.47
CA THR A 83 -19.25 -3.24 -10.14
C THR A 83 -18.35 -2.79 -8.99
N HIS A 84 -17.05 -2.74 -9.21
CA HIS A 84 -16.05 -2.45 -8.19
C HIS A 84 -15.23 -1.20 -8.54
N LEU A 85 -14.59 -0.69 -7.52
CA LEU A 85 -13.49 0.26 -7.59
C LEU A 85 -12.20 -0.46 -7.24
N PHE A 86 -11.07 0.06 -7.69
CA PHE A 86 -9.78 -0.50 -7.31
C PHE A 86 -8.73 0.58 -7.14
N LEU A 87 -7.95 0.43 -6.08
CA LEU A 87 -6.78 1.23 -5.75
C LEU A 87 -5.53 0.38 -5.94
N MET A 88 -4.52 0.92 -6.61
CA MET A 88 -3.20 0.30 -6.62
C MET A 88 -2.57 0.43 -5.24
N ASP A 89 -2.07 -0.67 -4.69
CA ASP A 89 -1.28 -0.66 -3.47
C ASP A 89 0.02 0.14 -3.66
N ILE A 90 0.31 1.02 -2.71
CA ILE A 90 1.52 1.84 -2.70
C ILE A 90 2.53 1.40 -1.64
N GLY A 91 2.31 0.24 -1.03
CA GLY A 91 3.19 -0.34 -0.02
C GLY A 91 3.21 0.41 1.31
N VAL A 92 2.07 0.98 1.73
CA VAL A 92 1.91 1.65 3.04
C VAL A 92 0.72 1.05 3.76
N TRP A 93 0.99 0.31 4.83
CA TRP A 93 0.02 -0.42 5.62
C TRP A 93 0.17 -0.09 7.10
N LEU A 94 -0.94 0.23 7.75
CA LEU A 94 -1.02 0.37 9.21
C LEU A 94 -1.65 -0.89 9.79
N LEU A 95 -1.08 -1.40 10.85
CA LEU A 95 -1.50 -2.66 11.47
C LEU A 95 -1.77 -2.46 12.96
N SER A 96 -2.85 -3.08 13.44
CA SER A 96 -3.09 -3.30 14.87
C SER A 96 -2.16 -4.36 15.42
N ASP A 97 -2.02 -4.41 16.74
CA ASP A 97 -1.24 -5.46 17.41
C ASP A 97 -1.76 -6.86 17.06
N ARG A 98 -3.10 -7.03 16.98
CA ARG A 98 -3.73 -8.27 16.53
C ARG A 98 -3.29 -8.68 15.13
N ALA A 99 -3.26 -7.74 14.19
CA ALA A 99 -2.81 -8.01 12.81
C ALA A 99 -1.33 -8.38 12.76
N VAL A 100 -0.48 -7.71 13.57
CA VAL A 100 0.95 -8.02 13.70
C VAL A 100 1.16 -9.41 14.30
N GLU A 101 0.44 -9.77 15.38
CA GLU A 101 0.53 -11.09 16.00
C GLU A 101 0.19 -12.21 15.02
N LEU A 102 -0.87 -12.05 14.22
CA LEU A 102 -1.25 -13.01 13.18
C LEU A 102 -0.21 -13.08 12.05
N LEU A 103 0.28 -11.94 11.59
CA LEU A 103 1.35 -11.89 10.59
C LEU A 103 2.60 -12.63 11.07
N MET A 104 3.01 -12.38 12.32
CA MET A 104 4.13 -13.07 12.95
C MET A 104 3.87 -14.56 13.12
N LYS A 105 2.66 -14.96 13.57
CA LYS A 105 2.27 -16.37 13.71
C LYS A 105 2.43 -17.13 12.38
N HIS A 106 1.98 -16.56 11.28
CA HIS A 106 2.10 -17.14 9.94
C HIS A 106 3.53 -17.15 9.38
N SER A 107 4.41 -16.31 9.92
CA SER A 107 5.83 -16.24 9.55
C SER A 107 6.70 -17.30 10.22
N TYR A 108 6.11 -18.19 11.02
CA TYR A 108 6.80 -19.32 11.64
C TYR A 108 6.28 -20.65 11.13
N GLU A 109 7.14 -21.68 11.15
CA GLU A 109 6.72 -23.07 10.96
C GLU A 109 5.80 -23.52 12.10
N SER A 110 5.06 -24.60 11.86
CA SER A 110 4.07 -25.13 12.82
C SER A 110 4.65 -25.49 14.19
N ASP A 111 5.97 -25.71 14.28
CA ASP A 111 6.68 -25.97 15.54
C ASP A 111 7.05 -24.67 16.30
N GLY A 112 6.81 -23.49 15.70
CA GLY A 112 7.09 -22.17 16.26
C GLY A 112 8.57 -21.84 16.46
N LYS A 113 9.49 -22.66 15.92
CA LYS A 113 10.94 -22.50 16.15
C LYS A 113 11.68 -21.94 14.95
N GLN A 114 11.19 -22.21 13.76
CA GLN A 114 11.83 -21.76 12.53
C GLN A 114 10.95 -20.73 11.83
N MET A 115 11.57 -19.65 11.37
CA MET A 115 10.89 -18.69 10.49
C MET A 115 10.80 -19.27 9.09
N LYS A 116 9.67 -19.03 8.44
CA LYS A 116 9.45 -19.31 7.03
C LYS A 116 9.16 -18.01 6.27
N GLU A 117 9.38 -18.04 4.99
CA GLU A 117 8.92 -16.97 4.11
C GLU A 117 7.40 -16.88 4.16
N TYR A 118 6.89 -15.68 4.40
CA TYR A 118 5.47 -15.37 4.38
C TYR A 118 5.29 -14.01 3.71
N ASP A 119 4.70 -14.00 2.53
CA ASP A 119 4.62 -12.82 1.68
C ASP A 119 3.44 -11.92 2.10
N LEU A 120 3.75 -10.64 2.37
CA LEU A 120 2.77 -9.64 2.78
C LEU A 120 1.64 -9.46 1.75
N TYR A 121 1.94 -9.53 0.47
CA TYR A 121 0.99 -9.22 -0.60
C TYR A 121 0.25 -10.46 -1.11
N SER A 122 1.00 -11.53 -1.41
CA SER A 122 0.46 -12.74 -2.04
C SER A 122 -0.06 -13.80 -1.06
N GLU A 123 0.19 -13.63 0.24
CA GLU A 123 -0.32 -14.50 1.29
C GLU A 123 -1.19 -13.73 2.28
N PHE A 124 -0.62 -12.83 3.08
CA PHE A 124 -1.38 -12.06 4.05
C PHE A 124 -2.45 -11.18 3.38
N GLY A 125 -2.08 -10.37 2.39
CA GLY A 125 -3.01 -9.48 1.70
C GLY A 125 -4.16 -10.20 1.00
N LEU A 126 -3.92 -11.36 0.38
CA LEU A 126 -4.96 -12.17 -0.26
C LEU A 126 -5.92 -12.84 0.74
N ALA A 127 -5.56 -12.92 2.00
CA ALA A 127 -6.43 -13.39 3.09
C ALA A 127 -7.28 -12.29 3.72
N LEU A 128 -7.13 -11.02 3.29
CA LEU A 128 -7.85 -9.87 3.83
C LEU A 128 -9.11 -9.53 3.02
N GLY A 129 -10.04 -8.84 3.68
CA GLY A 129 -11.26 -8.31 3.07
C GLY A 129 -12.51 -9.16 3.32
N ARG A 130 -13.63 -8.71 2.77
CA ARG A 130 -14.95 -9.38 2.95
C ARG A 130 -15.09 -10.66 2.15
N HIS A 131 -14.42 -10.76 1.01
CA HIS A 131 -14.41 -11.92 0.13
C HIS A 131 -12.96 -12.32 -0.20
N PRO A 132 -12.18 -12.75 0.81
CA PRO A 132 -10.76 -13.02 0.65
C PRO A 132 -10.49 -14.14 -0.34
N ARG A 133 -9.33 -14.09 -0.98
CA ARG A 133 -8.88 -15.11 -1.94
C ARG A 133 -8.25 -16.33 -1.28
N ILE A 134 -7.78 -16.17 -0.05
CA ILE A 134 -7.21 -17.23 0.79
C ILE A 134 -8.12 -17.40 1.99
N THR A 135 -8.50 -18.65 2.29
CA THR A 135 -9.31 -18.99 3.45
C THR A 135 -8.43 -19.22 4.65
N ASP A 136 -8.58 -18.37 5.67
CA ASP A 136 -7.96 -18.49 6.99
C ASP A 136 -8.88 -17.80 7.99
N GLU A 137 -9.42 -18.54 8.96
CA GLU A 137 -10.45 -18.02 9.87
C GLU A 137 -9.98 -16.82 10.68
N GLU A 138 -8.72 -16.80 11.12
CA GLU A 138 -8.19 -15.72 11.96
C GLU A 138 -7.88 -14.47 11.12
N LEU A 139 -7.24 -14.63 9.95
CA LEU A 139 -6.92 -13.53 9.05
C LEU A 139 -8.18 -12.96 8.39
N ASN A 140 -9.11 -13.81 7.99
CA ASN A 140 -10.37 -13.37 7.37
C ASN A 140 -11.28 -12.62 8.35
N ALA A 141 -11.04 -12.74 9.66
CA ALA A 141 -11.75 -12.00 10.71
C ALA A 141 -11.15 -10.62 11.00
N LEU A 142 -10.04 -10.24 10.37
CA LEU A 142 -9.48 -8.89 10.49
C LEU A 142 -10.34 -7.86 9.76
N THR A 143 -10.58 -6.74 10.40
CA THR A 143 -11.23 -5.59 9.78
C THR A 143 -10.23 -4.80 8.94
N VAL A 144 -10.59 -4.46 7.71
CA VAL A 144 -9.67 -3.80 6.77
C VAL A 144 -10.31 -2.59 6.12
N ALA A 145 -9.66 -1.45 6.24
CA ALA A 145 -9.99 -0.24 5.50
C ALA A 145 -8.93 0.08 4.44
N ILE A 146 -9.37 0.68 3.34
CA ILE A 146 -8.50 1.16 2.28
C ILE A 146 -8.72 2.65 2.08
N LEU A 147 -7.64 3.41 1.97
CA LEU A 147 -7.67 4.84 1.81
C LEU A 147 -6.87 5.27 0.57
N PRO A 148 -7.43 6.15 -0.27
CA PRO A 148 -6.63 6.80 -1.30
C PRO A 148 -5.66 7.80 -0.64
N LEU A 149 -4.41 7.85 -1.10
CA LEU A 149 -3.47 8.90 -0.70
C LEU A 149 -3.85 10.20 -1.43
N PRO A 150 -4.30 11.25 -0.70
CA PRO A 150 -4.83 12.47 -1.33
C PRO A 150 -3.74 13.23 -2.09
N GLY A 151 -3.99 13.56 -3.37
CA GLY A 151 -3.00 14.20 -4.22
C GLY A 151 -1.70 13.40 -4.33
N GLY A 152 -1.81 12.06 -4.27
CA GLY A 152 -0.68 11.15 -4.18
C GLY A 152 0.05 10.98 -5.50
N GLU A 153 1.37 10.93 -5.41
CA GLU A 153 2.30 10.57 -6.49
C GLU A 153 3.17 9.40 -6.04
N PHE A 154 3.39 8.46 -6.92
CA PHE A 154 4.08 7.21 -6.66
C PHE A 154 5.27 7.03 -7.62
N TYR A 155 6.45 6.87 -7.07
CA TYR A 155 7.69 6.65 -7.83
C TYR A 155 8.34 5.36 -7.34
N HIS A 156 8.33 4.33 -8.18
CA HIS A 156 8.85 3.01 -7.86
C HIS A 156 10.29 2.86 -8.36
N TYR A 157 11.13 2.17 -7.59
CA TYR A 157 12.54 1.97 -7.83
C TYR A 157 12.94 0.48 -7.83
N GLY A 158 11.97 -0.41 -7.95
CA GLY A 158 12.16 -1.86 -7.85
C GLY A 158 12.95 -2.50 -8.98
N THR A 159 13.12 -1.80 -10.13
CA THR A 159 13.94 -2.27 -11.26
C THR A 159 14.91 -1.20 -11.75
N SER A 160 16.00 -1.58 -12.43
CA SER A 160 16.97 -0.62 -13.00
C SER A 160 16.32 0.37 -13.98
N ARG A 161 15.30 -0.06 -14.72
CA ARG A 161 14.54 0.81 -15.63
C ARG A 161 13.73 1.83 -14.84
N GLU A 162 13.06 1.39 -13.79
CA GLU A 162 12.26 2.26 -12.92
C GLU A 162 13.13 3.23 -12.12
N LEU A 163 14.32 2.80 -11.68
CA LEU A 163 15.30 3.68 -11.06
C LEU A 163 15.61 4.89 -11.96
N ILE A 164 15.85 4.67 -13.25
CA ILE A 164 16.12 5.75 -14.21
C ILE A 164 14.89 6.61 -14.44
N SER A 165 13.75 6.00 -14.78
CA SER A 165 12.52 6.75 -15.11
C SER A 165 11.97 7.52 -13.91
N SER A 166 11.96 6.92 -12.72
CA SER A 166 11.50 7.58 -11.49
C SER A 166 12.44 8.71 -11.06
N THR A 167 13.77 8.52 -11.19
CA THR A 167 14.74 9.59 -10.92
C THR A 167 14.54 10.79 -11.84
N LEU A 168 14.38 10.57 -13.14
CA LEU A 168 14.10 11.64 -14.11
C LEU A 168 12.77 12.35 -13.81
N SER A 169 11.73 11.60 -13.47
CA SER A 169 10.43 12.15 -13.10
C SER A 169 10.53 13.04 -11.86
N VAL A 170 11.21 12.57 -10.81
CA VAL A 170 11.43 13.35 -9.58
C VAL A 170 12.29 14.59 -9.84
N GLN A 171 13.33 14.50 -10.68
CA GLN A 171 14.12 15.66 -11.08
C GLN A 171 13.28 16.73 -11.79
N ASN A 172 12.33 16.33 -12.62
CA ASN A 172 11.45 17.25 -13.35
C ASN A 172 10.44 17.99 -12.44
N LEU A 173 10.21 17.52 -11.22
CA LEU A 173 9.40 18.22 -10.22
C LEU A 173 10.11 19.47 -9.68
N VAL A 174 11.42 19.54 -9.82
CA VAL A 174 12.20 20.69 -9.38
C VAL A 174 12.25 21.72 -10.51
N ARG A 175 11.41 22.74 -10.42
CA ARG A 175 11.32 23.82 -11.40
C ARG A 175 12.61 24.64 -11.54
N ASP A 176 13.42 24.70 -10.49
CA ASP A 176 14.73 25.36 -10.50
C ASP A 176 15.77 24.47 -9.81
N GLN A 177 16.53 23.74 -10.60
CA GLN A 177 17.60 22.86 -10.11
C GLN A 177 18.68 23.63 -9.34
N ARG A 178 18.85 24.96 -9.60
CA ARG A 178 19.79 25.81 -8.85
C ARG A 178 19.39 25.95 -7.39
N ALA A 179 18.10 25.88 -7.09
CA ALA A 179 17.61 25.90 -5.70
C ALA A 179 18.07 24.70 -4.86
N ILE A 180 18.30 23.56 -5.46
CA ILE A 180 18.86 22.37 -4.80
C ILE A 180 20.37 22.55 -4.60
N MET A 181 21.08 23.04 -5.60
CA MET A 181 22.53 23.25 -5.56
C MET A 181 22.91 24.35 -4.54
N GLN A 182 22.17 25.45 -4.49
CA GLN A 182 22.45 26.58 -3.59
C GLN A 182 22.28 26.25 -2.09
N ARG A 183 21.52 25.21 -1.73
CA ARG A 183 21.37 24.81 -0.32
C ARG A 183 22.52 23.96 0.21
N LYS A 184 23.36 23.37 -0.65
CA LYS A 184 24.42 22.43 -0.24
C LYS A 184 25.83 22.88 -0.57
N VAL A 185 26.02 23.90 -1.38
CA VAL A 185 27.35 24.42 -1.72
C VAL A 185 27.40 25.87 -1.28
N LYS A 186 27.76 26.14 -0.03
CA LYS A 186 28.44 27.38 0.30
C LYS A 186 29.89 27.19 -0.19
N PRO A 187 30.37 27.95 -1.18
CA PRO A 187 31.81 27.99 -1.46
C PRO A 187 32.45 28.62 -0.22
N HIS A 188 33.40 27.92 0.36
CA HIS A 188 34.36 28.50 1.31
C HIS A 188 35.31 29.40 0.58
#